data_3e085ce36017de0988acb1e34010850a
#
_entry.id   3e085ce36017de0988acb1e34010850a
#
_cell.length_a   1.000
_cell.length_b   1.000
_cell.length_c   1.000
_cell.angle_alpha   90.00
_cell.angle_beta   90.00
_cell.angle_gamma   90.00
#
_symmetry.space_group_name_H-M   'P 1'
#
loop_
_entity.id
_entity.type
_entity.pdbx_description
1 polymer ?
#
loop_
_entity_poly.entity_id
_entity_poly.type
_entity_poly.pdbx_seq_one_letter_code
_entity_poly.pdbx_strand_id
1 'polypeptide(L)'
;MPASSSKGQYLEVGGQQVPITSPDKVVFPDIGVTKMDLMRYYVAVAEGALRGVRDRPMILKRFVKGITEEAVFQKRAPEKRPDFVDAAELKYASGTSAKEAVIHDAAGLVWAVNMGCVDLNPHPVRADDLAHPDELRVDLDPMPGVQWRQIVDVAFVAREVLEDHGLTAWPKTSGSRGFHIYARIQRRWPFKFVRLAAQSVAREVERRAPELATARWWKEEREGVFVDFNQNAFDRTVASAYSVRATPD
;
A
#
# COMPACT_ATOMS: atom_id res chain seq x y z
N MET A 1 -46.78 0.15 11.26
CA MET A 1 -45.80 1.01 10.58
C MET A 1 -45.11 0.16 9.53
N PRO A 2 -45.25 0.40 8.23
CA PRO A 2 -44.52 -0.37 7.24
C PRO A 2 -43.06 -0.02 7.30
N ALA A 3 -42.18 -1.04 7.34
CA ALA A 3 -40.75 -0.90 7.27
C ALA A 3 -40.38 -0.17 5.97
N SER A 4 -39.71 0.98 6.10
CA SER A 4 -39.12 1.71 4.99
C SER A 4 -38.12 0.79 4.29
N SER A 5 -38.43 0.34 3.09
CA SER A 5 -37.47 -0.32 2.20
C SER A 5 -36.37 0.72 1.90
N SER A 6 -35.24 0.62 2.53
CA SER A 6 -34.05 1.40 2.17
C SER A 6 -33.68 1.01 0.73
N LYS A 7 -34.08 1.83 -0.25
CA LYS A 7 -33.49 1.77 -1.59
C LYS A 7 -31.98 1.84 -1.39
N GLY A 8 -31.25 0.81 -1.83
CA GLY A 8 -29.80 0.78 -1.73
C GLY A 8 -29.24 2.10 -2.29
N GLN A 9 -28.37 2.76 -1.54
CA GLN A 9 -27.67 3.96 -2.02
C GLN A 9 -26.56 3.51 -2.98
N TYR A 10 -26.41 4.24 -4.08
CA TYR A 10 -25.37 3.99 -5.08
C TYR A 10 -24.61 5.28 -5.34
N LEU A 11 -23.32 5.15 -5.59
CA LEU A 11 -22.48 6.23 -6.13
C LEU A 11 -22.10 5.87 -7.56
N GLU A 12 -22.38 6.78 -8.47
CA GLU A 12 -21.95 6.62 -9.86
C GLU A 12 -20.50 7.05 -10.00
N VAL A 13 -19.63 6.15 -10.46
CA VAL A 13 -18.19 6.40 -10.63
C VAL A 13 -17.73 5.73 -11.92
N GLY A 14 -17.28 6.55 -12.87
CA GLY A 14 -16.76 6.05 -14.15
C GLY A 14 -17.75 5.18 -14.94
N GLY A 15 -19.05 5.47 -14.86
CA GLY A 15 -20.12 4.70 -15.51
C GLY A 15 -20.55 3.45 -14.74
N GLN A 16 -19.99 3.17 -13.56
CA GLN A 16 -20.34 2.05 -12.69
C GLN A 16 -21.23 2.53 -11.53
N GLN A 17 -22.23 1.74 -11.18
CA GLN A 17 -23.06 1.95 -9.98
C GLN A 17 -22.46 1.20 -8.79
N VAL A 18 -21.76 1.90 -7.93
CA VAL A 18 -21.11 1.31 -6.74
C VAL A 18 -22.12 1.32 -5.57
N PRO A 19 -22.52 0.17 -5.02
CA PRO A 19 -23.41 0.13 -3.87
C PRO A 19 -22.69 0.69 -2.63
N ILE A 20 -23.38 1.56 -1.88
CA ILE A 20 -22.85 2.21 -0.69
C ILE A 20 -23.63 1.78 0.55
N THR A 21 -22.91 1.50 1.62
CA THR A 21 -23.48 1.19 2.92
C THR A 21 -22.95 2.15 3.97
N SER A 22 -23.83 2.67 4.82
CA SER A 22 -23.51 3.56 5.94
C SER A 22 -22.56 4.71 5.53
N PRO A 23 -22.94 5.59 4.57
CA PRO A 23 -22.09 6.68 4.08
C PRO A 23 -21.68 7.66 5.18
N ASP A 24 -22.60 7.94 6.12
CA ASP A 24 -22.40 8.91 7.20
C ASP A 24 -21.59 8.34 8.39
N LYS A 25 -21.15 7.09 8.29
CA LYS A 25 -20.33 6.49 9.32
C LYS A 25 -19.03 7.26 9.47
N VAL A 26 -18.79 7.79 10.67
CA VAL A 26 -17.52 8.45 11.01
C VAL A 26 -16.40 7.43 11.06
N VAL A 27 -15.36 7.65 10.27
CA VAL A 27 -14.15 6.80 10.19
C VAL A 27 -13.01 7.40 11.01
N PHE A 28 -12.88 8.74 10.99
CA PHE A 28 -11.91 9.50 11.78
C PHE A 28 -12.68 10.37 12.78
N PRO A 29 -12.86 9.91 14.02
CA PRO A 29 -13.73 10.61 14.99
C PRO A 29 -13.22 11.99 15.39
N ASP A 30 -11.91 12.19 15.50
CA ASP A 30 -11.31 13.44 15.97
C ASP A 30 -11.54 14.62 15.01
N ILE A 31 -11.69 14.32 13.71
CA ILE A 31 -11.92 15.33 12.66
C ILE A 31 -13.27 15.16 11.94
N GLY A 32 -14.08 14.20 12.39
CA GLY A 32 -15.43 13.98 11.87
C GLY A 32 -15.51 13.47 10.43
N VAL A 33 -14.40 12.94 9.85
CA VAL A 33 -14.37 12.44 8.47
C VAL A 33 -15.19 11.17 8.36
N THR A 34 -16.15 11.18 7.44
CA THR A 34 -17.07 10.08 7.19
C THR A 34 -16.55 9.13 6.12
N LYS A 35 -17.20 7.99 5.99
CA LYS A 35 -16.93 7.03 4.93
C LYS A 35 -17.21 7.62 3.54
N MET A 36 -18.24 8.47 3.41
CA MET A 36 -18.53 9.20 2.17
C MET A 36 -17.39 10.17 1.80
N ASP A 37 -16.82 10.85 2.79
CA ASP A 37 -15.71 11.78 2.53
C ASP A 37 -14.48 11.03 2.03
N LEU A 38 -14.18 9.86 2.56
CA LEU A 38 -13.11 8.99 2.04
C LEU A 38 -13.40 8.51 0.61
N MET A 39 -14.64 8.17 0.29
CA MET A 39 -15.01 7.80 -1.08
C MET A 39 -14.79 8.96 -2.04
N ARG A 40 -15.23 10.17 -1.68
CA ARG A 40 -15.02 11.40 -2.47
C ARG A 40 -13.54 11.70 -2.67
N TYR A 41 -12.74 11.55 -1.60
CA TYR A 41 -11.29 11.70 -1.70
C TYR A 41 -10.70 10.74 -2.73
N TYR A 42 -11.00 9.44 -2.66
CA TYR A 42 -10.45 8.46 -3.59
C TYR A 42 -10.95 8.64 -5.02
N VAL A 43 -12.15 9.16 -5.23
CA VAL A 43 -12.61 9.58 -6.57
C VAL A 43 -11.78 10.76 -7.08
N ALA A 44 -11.53 11.76 -6.23
CA ALA A 44 -10.78 12.96 -6.61
C ALA A 44 -9.31 12.66 -6.96
N VAL A 45 -8.69 11.69 -6.28
CA VAL A 45 -7.28 11.31 -6.50
C VAL A 45 -7.13 10.02 -7.33
N ALA A 46 -8.21 9.53 -7.93
CA ALA A 46 -8.25 8.20 -8.54
C ALA A 46 -7.15 7.96 -9.58
N GLU A 47 -6.87 8.93 -10.44
CA GLU A 47 -5.82 8.80 -11.45
C GLU A 47 -4.45 8.54 -10.81
N GLY A 48 -4.10 9.30 -9.78
CA GLY A 48 -2.85 9.13 -9.05
C GLY A 48 -2.79 7.83 -8.26
N ALA A 49 -3.85 7.51 -7.51
CA ALA A 49 -3.94 6.29 -6.70
C ALA A 49 -3.86 5.02 -7.55
N LEU A 50 -4.52 5.01 -8.69
CA LEU A 50 -4.53 3.87 -9.61
C LEU A 50 -3.16 3.56 -10.22
N ARG A 51 -2.26 4.53 -10.34
CA ARG A 51 -0.88 4.24 -10.78
C ARG A 51 -0.16 3.24 -9.88
N GLY A 52 -0.50 3.23 -8.58
CA GLY A 52 0.08 2.33 -7.60
C GLY A 52 -0.67 1.02 -7.38
N VAL A 53 -1.99 0.96 -7.67
CA VAL A 53 -2.83 -0.19 -7.31
C VAL A 53 -3.47 -0.92 -8.49
N ARG A 54 -3.59 -0.28 -9.67
CA ARG A 54 -4.26 -0.87 -10.82
C ARG A 54 -3.67 -2.24 -11.17
N ASP A 55 -4.55 -3.23 -11.38
CA ASP A 55 -4.22 -4.60 -11.78
C ASP A 55 -3.32 -5.36 -10.77
N ARG A 56 -3.25 -4.89 -9.52
CA ARG A 56 -2.48 -5.55 -8.46
C ARG A 56 -3.40 -6.24 -7.46
N PRO A 57 -3.07 -7.46 -7.04
CA PRO A 57 -3.70 -8.06 -5.87
C PRO A 57 -3.46 -7.18 -4.65
N MET A 58 -4.47 -7.03 -3.81
CA MET A 58 -4.41 -6.13 -2.66
C MET A 58 -5.02 -6.77 -1.41
N ILE A 59 -4.31 -6.66 -0.30
CA ILE A 59 -4.86 -7.00 1.01
C ILE A 59 -5.84 -5.90 1.43
N LEU A 60 -7.08 -6.30 1.74
CA LEU A 60 -8.08 -5.39 2.27
C LEU A 60 -7.85 -5.21 3.79
N LYS A 61 -7.19 -4.12 4.16
CA LYS A 61 -7.05 -3.71 5.55
C LYS A 61 -8.25 -2.87 5.95
N ARG A 62 -9.19 -3.48 6.67
CA ARG A 62 -10.51 -2.95 6.92
C ARG A 62 -10.65 -2.41 8.34
N PHE A 63 -11.09 -1.18 8.47
CA PHE A 63 -11.44 -0.53 9.73
C PHE A 63 -12.97 -0.51 9.91
N VAL A 64 -13.51 -1.70 10.18
CA VAL A 64 -14.97 -1.92 10.20
C VAL A 64 -15.67 -1.09 11.27
N LYS A 65 -14.99 -0.71 12.33
CA LYS A 65 -15.53 0.13 13.41
C LYS A 65 -14.97 1.55 13.46
N GLY A 66 -14.13 1.94 12.50
CA GLY A 66 -13.36 3.19 12.47
C GLY A 66 -11.89 2.94 12.81
N ILE A 67 -11.06 4.00 12.69
CA ILE A 67 -9.58 3.87 12.85
C ILE A 67 -9.13 3.69 14.30
N THR A 68 -10.00 3.95 15.27
CA THR A 68 -9.71 3.76 16.72
C THR A 68 -9.70 2.30 17.15
N GLU A 69 -10.22 1.41 16.31
CA GLU A 69 -10.27 -0.02 16.54
C GLU A 69 -9.27 -0.77 15.66
N GLU A 70 -8.91 -1.99 16.05
CA GLU A 70 -7.99 -2.82 15.27
C GLU A 70 -8.52 -3.10 13.86
N ALA A 71 -7.62 -3.01 12.89
CA ALA A 71 -7.90 -3.36 11.52
C ALA A 71 -8.04 -4.87 11.33
N VAL A 72 -9.03 -5.27 10.54
CA VAL A 72 -9.17 -6.65 10.07
C VAL A 72 -8.43 -6.79 8.73
N PHE A 73 -7.39 -7.63 8.69
CA PHE A 73 -6.68 -7.96 7.46
C PHE A 73 -7.40 -9.07 6.72
N GLN A 74 -8.12 -8.70 5.67
CA GLN A 74 -8.86 -9.64 4.82
C GLN A 74 -8.08 -9.88 3.52
N LYS A 75 -7.46 -11.06 3.42
CA LYS A 75 -6.77 -11.49 2.19
C LYS A 75 -7.74 -11.96 1.11
N ARG A 76 -8.80 -12.66 1.49
CA ARG A 76 -9.77 -13.22 0.54
C ARG A 76 -10.82 -12.18 0.14
N ALA A 77 -10.88 -11.85 -1.15
CA ALA A 77 -11.96 -11.03 -1.70
C ALA A 77 -13.31 -11.72 -1.46
N PRO A 78 -14.39 -10.97 -1.17
CA PRO A 78 -15.74 -11.53 -1.09
C PRO A 78 -16.12 -12.23 -2.37
N GLU A 79 -16.86 -13.35 -2.26
CA GLU A 79 -17.40 -14.03 -3.43
C GLU A 79 -18.43 -13.16 -4.15
N LYS A 80 -19.30 -12.49 -3.39
CA LYS A 80 -20.28 -11.52 -3.89
C LYS A 80 -19.66 -10.13 -4.00
N ARG A 81 -18.71 -9.97 -4.89
CA ARG A 81 -18.13 -8.66 -5.25
C ARG A 81 -18.72 -8.19 -6.59
N PRO A 82 -18.72 -6.88 -6.87
CA PRO A 82 -19.13 -6.37 -8.17
C PRO A 82 -18.25 -6.89 -9.31
N ASP A 83 -18.80 -6.98 -10.52
CA ASP A 83 -18.09 -7.51 -11.69
C ASP A 83 -16.89 -6.65 -12.12
N PHE A 84 -16.84 -5.38 -11.72
CA PHE A 84 -15.70 -4.48 -11.94
C PHE A 84 -14.54 -4.67 -10.94
N VAL A 85 -14.65 -5.63 -10.02
CA VAL A 85 -13.57 -6.01 -9.09
C VAL A 85 -13.19 -7.46 -9.35
N ASP A 86 -11.99 -7.68 -9.85
CA ASP A 86 -11.45 -9.01 -10.08
C ASP A 86 -10.82 -9.62 -8.83
N ALA A 87 -10.31 -10.83 -8.96
CA ALA A 87 -9.52 -11.48 -7.93
C ALA A 87 -8.42 -12.35 -8.53
N ALA A 88 -7.23 -12.30 -7.92
CA ALA A 88 -6.10 -13.15 -8.29
C ALA A 88 -5.73 -14.09 -7.13
N GLU A 89 -5.42 -15.35 -7.44
CA GLU A 89 -5.08 -16.36 -6.45
C GLU A 89 -3.59 -16.33 -6.12
N LEU A 90 -3.26 -15.90 -4.90
CA LEU A 90 -1.91 -15.93 -4.36
C LEU A 90 -1.71 -17.17 -3.50
N LYS A 91 -0.56 -17.84 -3.67
CA LYS A 91 -0.13 -18.98 -2.85
C LYS A 91 0.92 -18.50 -1.86
N TYR A 92 0.68 -18.71 -0.57
CA TYR A 92 1.59 -18.28 0.50
C TYR A 92 2.60 -19.36 0.87
N ALA A 93 3.70 -18.94 1.50
CA ALA A 93 4.74 -19.87 1.99
C ALA A 93 4.21 -20.90 3.01
N SER A 94 3.09 -20.60 3.68
CA SER A 94 2.38 -21.52 4.56
C SER A 94 1.68 -22.68 3.84
N GLY A 95 1.69 -22.72 2.49
CA GLY A 95 0.95 -23.69 1.68
C GLY A 95 -0.54 -23.36 1.50
N THR A 96 -1.02 -22.29 2.09
CA THR A 96 -2.40 -21.80 1.88
C THR A 96 -2.49 -20.89 0.66
N SER A 97 -3.69 -20.69 0.12
CA SER A 97 -3.95 -19.70 -0.92
C SER A 97 -5.13 -18.80 -0.58
N ALA A 98 -5.16 -17.61 -1.18
CA ALA A 98 -6.30 -16.72 -1.14
C ALA A 98 -6.47 -16.01 -2.48
N LYS A 99 -7.74 -15.84 -2.91
CA LYS A 99 -8.11 -14.96 -4.01
C LYS A 99 -8.19 -13.52 -3.48
N GLU A 100 -7.17 -12.71 -3.74
CA GLU A 100 -7.11 -11.31 -3.33
C GLU A 100 -7.77 -10.39 -4.35
N ALA A 101 -8.37 -9.29 -3.87
CA ALA A 101 -9.06 -8.33 -4.73
C ALA A 101 -8.08 -7.61 -5.67
N VAL A 102 -8.52 -7.41 -6.91
CA VAL A 102 -7.78 -6.66 -7.94
C VAL A 102 -8.65 -5.50 -8.40
N ILE A 103 -8.11 -4.28 -8.32
CA ILE A 103 -8.78 -3.03 -8.66
C ILE A 103 -8.23 -2.50 -9.97
N HIS A 104 -9.13 -2.07 -10.88
CA HIS A 104 -8.79 -1.58 -12.20
C HIS A 104 -9.09 -0.08 -12.39
N ASP A 105 -10.07 0.44 -11.66
CA ASP A 105 -10.65 1.76 -11.87
C ASP A 105 -11.06 2.46 -10.55
N ALA A 106 -11.62 3.66 -10.70
CA ALA A 106 -12.09 4.45 -9.56
C ALA A 106 -13.29 3.79 -8.83
N ALA A 107 -14.12 3.03 -9.53
CA ALA A 107 -15.24 2.31 -8.91
C ALA A 107 -14.73 1.24 -7.93
N GLY A 108 -13.66 0.53 -8.32
CA GLY A 108 -12.98 -0.43 -7.45
C GLY A 108 -12.35 0.23 -6.22
N LEU A 109 -11.79 1.45 -6.33
CA LEU A 109 -11.31 2.21 -5.15
C LEU A 109 -12.45 2.53 -4.20
N VAL A 110 -13.57 3.05 -4.70
CA VAL A 110 -14.77 3.35 -3.89
C VAL A 110 -15.33 2.09 -3.26
N TRP A 111 -15.34 0.97 -3.98
CA TRP A 111 -15.75 -0.33 -3.42
C TRP A 111 -14.84 -0.75 -2.26
N ALA A 112 -13.52 -0.61 -2.36
CA ALA A 112 -12.61 -0.93 -1.27
C ALA A 112 -12.89 -0.06 -0.02
N VAL A 113 -13.14 1.24 -0.20
CA VAL A 113 -13.55 2.14 0.89
C VAL A 113 -14.90 1.70 1.47
N ASN A 114 -15.85 1.29 0.63
CA ASN A 114 -17.15 0.78 1.10
C ASN A 114 -16.98 -0.49 1.95
N MET A 115 -15.99 -1.33 1.64
CA MET A 115 -15.61 -2.48 2.46
C MET A 115 -14.94 -2.10 3.79
N GLY A 116 -14.64 -0.81 4.00
CA GLY A 116 -14.00 -0.26 5.19
C GLY A 116 -12.48 -0.13 5.08
N CYS A 117 -11.91 -0.20 3.87
CA CYS A 117 -10.48 0.07 3.69
C CYS A 117 -10.22 1.57 3.79
N VAL A 118 -9.20 1.94 4.56
CA VAL A 118 -8.72 3.32 4.67
C VAL A 118 -7.48 3.50 3.82
N ASP A 119 -6.53 2.59 3.94
CA ASP A 119 -5.30 2.56 3.17
C ASP A 119 -5.32 1.43 2.09
N LEU A 120 -4.57 1.65 1.02
CA LEU A 120 -4.45 0.74 -0.12
C LEU A 120 -3.12 -0.01 -0.03
N ASN A 121 -3.17 -1.33 0.09
CA ASN A 121 -1.99 -2.17 0.34
C ASN A 121 -1.79 -3.21 -0.79
N PRO A 122 -1.30 -2.79 -1.98
CA PRO A 122 -1.08 -3.69 -3.11
C PRO A 122 0.23 -4.48 -2.98
N HIS A 123 0.25 -5.67 -3.58
CA HIS A 123 1.48 -6.42 -3.84
C HIS A 123 2.33 -5.78 -4.95
N PRO A 124 3.65 -6.06 -5.00
CA PRO A 124 4.54 -5.53 -6.04
C PRO A 124 4.43 -6.26 -7.38
N VAL A 125 3.35 -7.02 -7.60
CA VAL A 125 3.07 -7.80 -8.81
C VAL A 125 1.75 -7.40 -9.44
N ARG A 126 1.56 -7.77 -10.72
CA ARG A 126 0.28 -7.62 -11.42
C ARG A 126 -0.46 -8.95 -11.45
N ALA A 127 -1.79 -8.90 -11.56
CA ALA A 127 -2.66 -10.09 -11.55
C ALA A 127 -2.38 -11.07 -12.71
N ASP A 128 -1.84 -10.59 -13.82
CA ASP A 128 -1.45 -11.38 -14.98
C ASP A 128 -0.10 -12.10 -14.83
N ASP A 129 0.73 -11.69 -13.85
CA ASP A 129 1.98 -12.37 -13.50
C ASP A 129 2.30 -12.19 -12.01
N LEU A 130 1.93 -13.15 -11.22
CA LEU A 130 2.09 -13.13 -9.75
C LEU A 130 3.48 -13.57 -9.29
N ALA A 131 4.34 -14.03 -10.20
CA ALA A 131 5.67 -14.53 -9.85
C ALA A 131 6.76 -13.47 -9.95
N HIS A 132 6.57 -12.45 -10.80
CA HIS A 132 7.59 -11.49 -11.15
C HIS A 132 7.17 -10.05 -10.79
N PRO A 133 7.75 -9.46 -9.74
CA PRO A 133 7.54 -8.05 -9.41
C PRO A 133 7.90 -7.11 -10.57
N ASP A 134 7.11 -6.05 -10.74
CA ASP A 134 7.38 -4.95 -11.68
C ASP A 134 7.96 -3.70 -11.00
N GLU A 135 8.22 -3.79 -9.70
CA GLU A 135 8.83 -2.73 -8.91
C GLU A 135 9.71 -3.29 -7.80
N LEU A 136 10.82 -2.58 -7.55
CA LEU A 136 11.65 -2.72 -6.37
C LEU A 136 11.25 -1.62 -5.38
N ARG A 137 11.12 -1.99 -4.11
CA ARG A 137 10.70 -1.11 -3.01
C ARG A 137 11.82 -0.92 -2.02
N VAL A 138 12.11 0.33 -1.69
CA VAL A 138 13.00 0.72 -0.58
C VAL A 138 12.13 1.45 0.44
N ASP A 139 12.05 0.91 1.65
CA ASP A 139 11.27 1.50 2.74
C ASP A 139 12.24 2.08 3.78
N LEU A 140 12.13 3.37 4.04
CA LEU A 140 13.00 4.11 4.96
C LEU A 140 12.28 4.30 6.30
N ASP A 141 12.62 3.46 7.27
CA ASP A 141 12.04 3.45 8.61
C ASP A 141 12.98 4.13 9.63
N PRO A 142 12.66 5.32 10.13
CA PRO A 142 13.49 5.98 11.13
C PRO A 142 13.39 5.29 12.50
N MET A 143 14.52 5.08 13.12
CA MET A 143 14.59 4.69 14.54
C MET A 143 14.19 5.88 15.44
N PRO A 144 13.79 5.63 16.70
CA PRO A 144 13.47 6.71 17.64
C PRO A 144 14.57 7.76 17.73
N GLY A 145 14.21 9.04 17.69
CA GLY A 145 15.15 10.17 17.76
C GLY A 145 15.71 10.66 16.41
N VAL A 146 15.50 9.92 15.34
CA VAL A 146 15.90 10.35 13.99
C VAL A 146 15.06 11.55 13.55
N GLN A 147 15.72 12.60 13.09
CA GLN A 147 15.07 13.82 12.60
C GLN A 147 14.64 13.66 11.13
N TRP A 148 13.55 14.35 10.75
CA TRP A 148 13.04 14.32 9.37
C TRP A 148 14.12 14.63 8.32
N ARG A 149 15.00 15.60 8.61
CA ARG A 149 16.08 15.96 7.69
C ARG A 149 17.01 14.79 7.39
N GLN A 150 17.34 13.99 8.40
CA GLN A 150 18.20 12.81 8.22
C GLN A 150 17.54 11.76 7.31
N ILE A 151 16.20 11.59 7.41
CA ILE A 151 15.47 10.67 6.54
C ILE A 151 15.51 11.16 5.09
N VAL A 152 15.36 12.47 4.88
CA VAL A 152 15.48 13.10 3.56
C VAL A 152 16.89 12.89 2.98
N ASP A 153 17.92 13.09 3.79
CA ASP A 153 19.31 12.90 3.35
C ASP A 153 19.58 11.43 2.95
N VAL A 154 19.08 10.47 3.72
CA VAL A 154 19.14 9.03 3.36
C VAL A 154 18.32 8.73 2.09
N ALA A 155 17.17 9.38 1.88
CA ALA A 155 16.39 9.21 0.66
C ALA A 155 17.14 9.70 -0.58
N PHE A 156 17.93 10.78 -0.49
CA PHE A 156 18.80 11.22 -1.57
C PHE A 156 19.92 10.21 -1.86
N VAL A 157 20.56 9.66 -0.82
CA VAL A 157 21.57 8.61 -1.01
C VAL A 157 20.95 7.36 -1.67
N ALA A 158 19.76 6.96 -1.23
CA ALA A 158 19.05 5.82 -1.85
C ALA A 158 18.70 6.08 -3.32
N ARG A 159 18.33 7.32 -3.67
CA ARG A 159 18.11 7.73 -5.06
C ARG A 159 19.39 7.58 -5.89
N GLU A 160 20.51 8.12 -5.41
CA GLU A 160 21.81 8.03 -6.10
C GLU A 160 22.21 6.57 -6.33
N VAL A 161 22.09 5.71 -5.32
CA VAL A 161 22.37 4.27 -5.45
C VAL A 161 21.51 3.63 -6.53
N LEU A 162 20.21 3.94 -6.59
CA LEU A 162 19.32 3.40 -7.62
C LEU A 162 19.68 3.93 -9.02
N GLU A 163 19.96 5.24 -9.14
CA GLU A 163 20.33 5.90 -10.40
C GLU A 163 21.66 5.38 -10.96
N ASP A 164 22.65 5.09 -10.13
CA ASP A 164 23.93 4.46 -10.52
C ASP A 164 23.73 3.07 -11.14
N HIS A 165 22.61 2.41 -10.82
CA HIS A 165 22.22 1.13 -11.42
C HIS A 165 21.21 1.29 -12.57
N GLY A 166 21.02 2.49 -13.09
CA GLY A 166 20.11 2.79 -14.19
C GLY A 166 18.62 2.72 -13.84
N LEU A 167 18.28 2.80 -12.56
CA LEU A 167 16.90 2.78 -12.07
C LEU A 167 16.45 4.19 -11.70
N THR A 168 15.28 4.60 -12.16
CA THR A 168 14.65 5.85 -11.72
C THR A 168 13.97 5.65 -10.37
N ALA A 169 14.32 6.49 -9.39
CA ALA A 169 13.76 6.45 -8.05
C ALA A 169 12.55 7.39 -7.91
N TRP A 170 11.43 6.85 -7.46
CA TRP A 170 10.18 7.59 -7.23
C TRP A 170 9.85 7.60 -5.74
N PRO A 171 10.18 8.69 -5.01
CA PRO A 171 9.91 8.78 -3.59
C PRO A 171 8.46 9.19 -3.32
N LYS A 172 7.92 8.71 -2.21
CA LYS A 172 6.72 9.23 -1.55
C LYS A 172 6.88 9.17 -0.04
N THR A 173 6.19 10.03 0.70
CA THR A 173 6.08 9.90 2.15
C THR A 173 5.33 8.62 2.50
N SER A 174 5.73 7.93 3.58
CA SER A 174 5.02 6.72 4.03
C SER A 174 3.61 7.03 4.55
N GLY A 175 3.32 8.30 4.85
CA GLY A 175 2.12 8.71 5.60
C GLY A 175 2.19 8.32 7.07
N SER A 176 3.40 8.06 7.58
CA SER A 176 3.76 7.87 8.97
C SER A 176 5.05 8.67 9.22
N ARG A 177 6.19 8.02 9.43
CA ARG A 177 7.43 8.70 9.82
C ARG A 177 8.54 8.70 8.77
N GLY A 178 8.40 7.95 7.69
CA GLY A 178 9.46 7.70 6.72
C GLY A 178 9.07 7.93 5.27
N PHE A 179 9.85 7.32 4.37
CA PHE A 179 9.64 7.34 2.93
C PHE A 179 9.57 5.92 2.37
N HIS A 180 8.76 5.76 1.32
CA HIS A 180 8.84 4.64 0.40
C HIS A 180 9.41 5.13 -0.93
N ILE A 181 10.43 4.46 -1.44
CA ILE A 181 11.03 4.74 -2.75
C ILE A 181 10.75 3.56 -3.66
N TYR A 182 10.16 3.82 -4.81
CA TYR A 182 9.84 2.81 -5.81
C TYR A 182 10.75 2.96 -7.02
N ALA A 183 11.24 1.85 -7.53
CA ALA A 183 11.91 1.79 -8.82
C ALA A 183 11.23 0.75 -9.72
N ARG A 184 10.89 1.14 -10.97
CA ARG A 184 10.33 0.20 -11.95
C ARG A 184 11.40 -0.75 -12.43
N ILE A 185 11.07 -2.06 -12.47
CA ILE A 185 11.93 -3.12 -12.96
C ILE A 185 11.21 -3.96 -14.00
N GLN A 186 11.97 -4.69 -14.81
CA GLN A 186 11.41 -5.64 -15.77
C GLN A 186 10.81 -6.83 -15.03
N ARG A 187 9.65 -7.31 -15.46
CA ARG A 187 8.92 -8.46 -14.91
C ARG A 187 9.55 -9.78 -15.38
N ARG A 188 10.76 -10.06 -14.95
CA ARG A 188 11.50 -11.30 -15.28
C ARG A 188 12.23 -11.90 -14.10
N TRP A 189 12.30 -11.17 -12.99
CA TRP A 189 13.03 -11.59 -11.80
C TRP A 189 12.05 -12.04 -10.72
N PRO A 190 12.13 -13.31 -10.26
CA PRO A 190 11.36 -13.77 -9.11
C PRO A 190 11.66 -12.97 -7.83
N PHE A 191 10.71 -12.94 -6.92
CA PHE A 191 10.79 -12.23 -5.63
C PHE A 191 12.13 -12.41 -4.89
N LYS A 192 12.68 -13.62 -4.90
CA LYS A 192 13.97 -13.91 -4.25
C LYS A 192 15.09 -13.00 -4.78
N PHE A 193 15.15 -12.80 -6.07
CA PHE A 193 16.21 -11.97 -6.69
C PHE A 193 15.94 -10.48 -6.51
N VAL A 194 14.67 -10.05 -6.60
CA VAL A 194 14.30 -8.65 -6.33
C VAL A 194 14.62 -8.29 -4.88
N ARG A 195 14.32 -9.18 -3.92
CA ARG A 195 14.67 -8.96 -2.51
C ARG A 195 16.17 -8.93 -2.27
N LEU A 196 16.97 -9.77 -2.95
CA LEU A 196 18.43 -9.72 -2.88
C LEU A 196 18.99 -8.41 -3.47
N ALA A 197 18.44 -7.95 -4.60
CA ALA A 197 18.81 -6.67 -5.18
C ALA A 197 18.48 -5.51 -4.23
N ALA A 198 17.29 -5.49 -3.63
CA ALA A 198 16.90 -4.50 -2.62
C ALA A 198 17.84 -4.54 -1.38
N GLN A 199 18.27 -5.72 -0.95
CA GLN A 199 19.25 -5.87 0.12
C GLN A 199 20.61 -5.29 -0.26
N SER A 200 21.05 -5.48 -1.51
CA SER A 200 22.29 -4.88 -2.00
C SER A 200 22.20 -3.36 -2.05
N VAL A 201 21.06 -2.81 -2.49
CA VAL A 201 20.79 -1.36 -2.42
C VAL A 201 20.87 -0.87 -0.97
N ALA A 202 20.20 -1.55 -0.03
CA ALA A 202 20.21 -1.15 1.39
C ALA A 202 21.60 -1.12 1.97
N ARG A 203 22.44 -2.13 1.69
CA ARG A 203 23.85 -2.18 2.13
C ARG A 203 24.70 -1.09 1.50
N GLU A 204 24.46 -0.75 0.25
CA GLU A 204 25.20 0.32 -0.42
C GLU A 204 24.79 1.70 0.12
N VAL A 205 23.51 1.91 0.45
CA VAL A 205 23.04 3.12 1.15
C VAL A 205 23.72 3.24 2.53
N GLU A 206 23.75 2.17 3.33
CA GLU A 206 24.46 2.13 4.61
C GLU A 206 25.97 2.45 4.42
N ARG A 207 26.63 1.89 3.41
CA ARG A 207 28.05 2.14 3.13
C ARG A 207 28.33 3.59 2.75
N ARG A 208 27.40 4.27 2.02
CA ARG A 208 27.55 5.69 1.63
C ARG A 208 27.19 6.66 2.75
N ALA A 209 26.30 6.27 3.66
CA ALA A 209 25.82 7.10 4.76
C ALA A 209 25.82 6.34 6.10
N PRO A 210 26.99 5.83 6.56
CA PRO A 210 27.06 4.93 7.72
C PRO A 210 26.59 5.57 9.04
N GLU A 211 26.68 6.92 9.16
CA GLU A 211 26.21 7.65 10.33
C GLU A 211 24.69 7.93 10.33
N LEU A 212 24.02 7.70 9.20
CA LEU A 212 22.60 8.04 9.02
C LEU A 212 21.73 6.83 8.76
N ALA A 213 22.25 5.80 8.11
CA ALA A 213 21.48 4.67 7.60
C ALA A 213 22.02 3.32 8.09
N THR A 214 21.12 2.36 8.25
CA THR A 214 21.47 0.98 8.59
C THR A 214 20.65 -0.03 7.77
N ALA A 215 21.30 -1.13 7.37
CA ALA A 215 20.68 -2.29 6.74
C ALA A 215 20.67 -3.52 7.68
N ARG A 216 20.94 -3.35 8.97
CA ARG A 216 21.00 -4.43 9.96
C ARG A 216 19.63 -5.08 10.15
N TRP A 217 19.64 -6.42 10.17
CA TRP A 217 18.40 -7.18 10.30
C TRP A 217 17.76 -7.07 11.69
N TRP A 218 18.56 -7.18 12.75
CA TRP A 218 18.08 -7.17 14.12
C TRP A 218 17.75 -5.75 14.58
N LYS A 219 16.54 -5.56 15.09
CA LYS A 219 16.03 -4.23 15.46
C LYS A 219 16.86 -3.57 16.54
N GLU A 220 17.40 -4.36 17.45
CA GLU A 220 18.21 -3.95 18.60
C GLU A 220 19.58 -3.38 18.17
N GLU A 221 20.02 -3.69 16.95
CA GLU A 221 21.29 -3.25 16.39
C GLU A 221 21.15 -2.04 15.46
N ARG A 222 19.89 -1.56 15.26
CA ARG A 222 19.61 -0.48 14.31
C ARG A 222 19.80 0.88 14.92
N GLU A 223 20.54 1.71 14.23
CA GLU A 223 20.71 3.13 14.51
C GLU A 223 20.38 3.93 13.24
N GLY A 224 19.92 5.19 13.38
CA GLY A 224 19.59 6.03 12.24
C GLY A 224 18.32 5.57 11.50
N VAL A 225 18.37 5.59 10.18
CA VAL A 225 17.27 5.20 9.28
C VAL A 225 17.49 3.77 8.82
N PHE A 226 16.58 2.87 9.15
CA PHE A 226 16.60 1.51 8.63
C PHE A 226 16.13 1.48 7.18
N VAL A 227 16.97 0.96 6.31
CA VAL A 227 16.65 0.75 4.90
C VAL A 227 16.06 -0.65 4.75
N ASP A 228 14.72 -0.74 4.87
CA ASP A 228 14.02 -2.02 4.84
C ASP A 228 13.89 -2.55 3.40
N PHE A 229 14.63 -3.60 3.12
CA PHE A 229 14.59 -4.36 1.89
C PHE A 229 13.56 -5.50 1.91
N ASN A 230 13.01 -5.84 3.08
CA ASN A 230 12.13 -6.98 3.26
C ASN A 230 10.72 -6.76 2.66
N GLN A 231 10.37 -5.50 2.36
CA GLN A 231 9.14 -5.16 1.65
C GLN A 231 9.08 -5.72 0.21
N ASN A 232 10.17 -6.33 -0.25
CA ASN A 232 10.25 -7.06 -1.51
C ASN A 232 10.05 -8.59 -1.35
N ALA A 233 9.67 -9.07 -0.16
CA ALA A 233 9.27 -10.46 0.02
C ALA A 233 7.87 -10.71 -0.56
N PHE A 234 7.61 -11.97 -0.94
CA PHE A 234 6.38 -12.38 -1.64
C PHE A 234 5.08 -11.99 -0.92
N ASP A 235 5.07 -12.07 0.40
CA ASP A 235 3.88 -11.85 1.24
C ASP A 235 3.80 -10.42 1.81
N ARG A 236 4.61 -9.49 1.30
CA ARG A 236 4.65 -8.12 1.78
C ARG A 236 3.90 -7.16 0.88
N THR A 237 3.18 -6.26 1.53
CA THR A 237 2.48 -5.15 0.89
C THR A 237 2.88 -3.85 1.56
N VAL A 238 2.83 -2.76 0.81
CA VAL A 238 3.16 -1.42 1.30
C VAL A 238 2.02 -0.48 0.94
N ALA A 239 1.70 0.46 1.83
CA ALA A 239 0.70 1.47 1.55
C ALA A 239 1.08 2.28 0.30
N SER A 240 0.21 2.26 -0.70
CA SER A 240 0.43 2.89 -2.00
C SER A 240 0.41 4.43 -1.91
N ALA A 241 0.85 5.10 -2.97
CA ALA A 241 0.69 6.55 -3.10
C ALA A 241 -0.80 6.94 -3.05
N TYR A 242 -1.08 8.12 -2.55
CA TYR A 242 -2.44 8.63 -2.30
C TYR A 242 -3.27 7.80 -1.31
N SER A 243 -2.69 6.82 -0.63
CA SER A 243 -3.36 6.15 0.49
C SER A 243 -3.58 7.11 1.64
N VAL A 244 -4.81 7.15 2.13
CA VAL A 244 -5.07 7.69 3.47
C VAL A 244 -4.47 6.75 4.50
N ARG A 245 -3.93 7.28 5.59
CA ARG A 245 -3.41 6.46 6.68
C ARG A 245 -4.37 6.48 7.86
N ALA A 246 -4.53 5.34 8.50
CA ALA A 246 -5.36 5.22 9.69
C ALA A 246 -4.56 5.68 10.93
N THR A 247 -4.13 6.93 10.92
CA THR A 247 -3.52 7.63 12.05
C THR A 247 -4.47 8.71 12.52
N PRO A 248 -4.55 9.02 13.83
CA PRO A 248 -5.46 10.02 14.37
C PRO A 248 -5.20 11.43 13.85
N ASP A 249 -3.98 11.74 13.50
CA ASP A 249 -3.37 13.01 13.11
C ASP A 249 -2.91 13.06 11.64
#